data_af02eff59d395b1325284c78162e49f5
#
_entry.id   af02eff59d395b1325284c78162e49f5
#
_cell.length_a   1.000
_cell.length_b   1.000
_cell.length_c   1.000
_cell.angle_alpha   90.00
_cell.angle_beta   90.00
_cell.angle_gamma   90.00
#
_symmetry.space_group_name_H-M   'P 1'
#
loop_
_entity.id
_entity.type
_entity.pdbx_description
1 polymer ?
#
loop_
_entity_poly.entity_id
_entity_poly.type
_entity_poly.pdbx_seq_one_letter_code
_entity_poly.pdbx_strand_id
1 'polypeptide(L)'
;MNDWGLKRSPDEPPNVRIESNMAGRITAADDQLRGDPRHNSKVLSRFINCLMYDGKKSVAQRVVYNAFEEIEKRTKGEPPAIEIFNKAIDNVKPAVEVRSKRVGGANYQVPMSVKPKRKQSLAFRWIL
;
A
#
# COMPACT_ATOMS: atom_id res chain seq x y z
N MET A 1 2.49 4.50 55.73
CA MET A 1 1.49 3.52 55.27
C MET A 1 0.43 4.25 54.48
N ASN A 2 0.62 4.47 53.22
CA ASN A 2 -0.41 5.08 52.35
C ASN A 2 -0.52 4.20 51.12
N ASP A 3 -1.50 3.31 51.19
CA ASP A 3 -1.89 2.42 50.12
C ASP A 3 -2.77 3.24 49.14
N TRP A 4 -2.18 3.80 48.11
CA TRP A 4 -2.90 4.41 46.99
C TRP A 4 -3.28 3.34 45.99
N GLY A 5 -4.14 2.41 46.44
CA GLY A 5 -4.82 1.45 45.58
C GLY A 5 -5.81 2.14 44.67
N LEU A 6 -5.36 2.76 43.62
CA LEU A 6 -6.20 3.18 42.49
C LEU A 6 -6.75 1.94 41.79
N LYS A 7 -7.97 1.55 42.20
CA LYS A 7 -8.78 0.57 41.48
C LYS A 7 -9.10 1.15 40.11
N ARG A 8 -8.59 0.51 39.07
CA ARG A 8 -8.94 0.84 37.67
C ARG A 8 -10.44 0.63 37.46
N SER A 9 -11.10 1.57 36.81
CA SER A 9 -12.48 1.45 36.36
C SER A 9 -12.56 0.38 35.25
N PRO A 10 -13.66 -0.40 35.19
CA PRO A 10 -13.81 -1.47 34.19
C PRO A 10 -13.88 -0.99 32.73
N ASP A 11 -14.02 0.31 32.50
CA ASP A 11 -14.14 0.93 31.17
C ASP A 11 -12.83 1.53 30.66
N GLU A 12 -11.71 1.30 31.34
CA GLU A 12 -10.41 1.80 30.90
C GLU A 12 -9.89 0.89 29.76
N PRO A 13 -9.63 1.43 28.55
CA PRO A 13 -9.13 0.63 27.45
C PRO A 13 -7.80 -0.02 27.85
N PRO A 14 -7.51 -1.23 27.38
CA PRO A 14 -6.28 -1.92 27.72
C PRO A 14 -5.10 -0.99 27.40
N ASN A 15 -4.22 -0.84 28.40
CA ASN A 15 -3.01 -0.07 28.29
C ASN A 15 -2.22 -0.55 27.07
N VAL A 16 -2.46 0.11 25.94
CA VAL A 16 -1.65 -0.07 24.75
C VAL A 16 -0.27 0.40 25.16
N ARG A 17 0.59 -0.53 25.55
CA ARG A 17 2.03 -0.27 25.62
C ARG A 17 2.40 0.32 24.27
N ILE A 18 2.54 1.63 24.23
CA ILE A 18 3.30 2.29 23.20
C ILE A 18 4.72 1.79 23.47
N GLU A 19 5.04 0.64 22.88
CA GLU A 19 6.43 0.22 22.78
C GLU A 19 7.08 1.36 21.99
N SER A 20 7.74 2.22 22.76
CA SER A 20 8.66 3.20 22.19
C SER A 20 9.75 2.36 21.50
N ASN A 21 9.54 2.08 20.22
CA ASN A 21 10.55 1.51 19.35
C ASN A 21 11.66 2.54 19.23
N MET A 22 12.47 2.61 20.27
CA MET A 22 13.68 3.39 20.29
C MET A 22 14.60 2.87 19.20
N ALA A 23 14.78 3.69 18.17
CA ALA A 23 15.89 3.65 17.22
C ALA A 23 16.21 2.28 16.59
N GLY A 24 15.22 1.42 16.36
CA GLY A 24 15.33 0.30 15.43
C GLY A 24 15.15 0.80 13.99
N ARG A 25 15.93 0.27 13.06
CA ARG A 25 15.71 0.43 11.62
C ARG A 25 14.22 0.25 11.37
N ILE A 26 13.55 1.28 10.88
CA ILE A 26 12.12 1.22 10.56
C ILE A 26 11.94 0.22 9.42
N THR A 27 11.68 -1.03 9.76
CA THR A 27 11.52 -2.14 8.81
C THR A 27 10.08 -2.28 8.31
N ALA A 28 9.13 -1.64 8.98
CA ALA A 28 7.71 -1.71 8.68
C ALA A 28 7.25 -0.49 7.85
N ALA A 29 7.71 -0.40 6.60
CA ALA A 29 7.25 0.65 5.68
C ALA A 29 5.72 0.67 5.49
N ASP A 30 5.04 -0.44 5.78
CA ASP A 30 3.59 -0.56 5.70
C ASP A 30 2.86 0.16 6.84
N ASP A 31 3.44 0.16 8.05
CA ASP A 31 2.86 0.78 9.24
C ASP A 31 2.95 2.30 9.18
N GLN A 32 3.96 2.81 8.46
CA GLN A 32 4.16 4.25 8.27
C GLN A 32 3.39 4.83 7.10
N LEU A 33 2.87 3.97 6.22
CA LEU A 33 2.12 4.42 5.07
C LEU A 33 0.77 4.96 5.52
N ARG A 34 0.63 6.28 5.46
CA ARG A 34 -0.66 6.97 5.65
C ARG A 34 -1.50 6.82 4.39
N GLY A 35 -2.82 6.69 4.58
CA GLY A 35 -3.77 6.73 3.47
C GLY A 35 -3.72 8.07 2.73
N ASP A 36 -4.20 8.06 1.50
CA ASP A 36 -4.33 9.28 0.71
C ASP A 36 -5.32 10.26 1.35
N PRO A 37 -5.04 11.59 1.37
CA PRO A 37 -5.91 12.58 2.01
C PRO A 37 -7.34 12.64 1.47
N ARG A 38 -7.55 12.39 0.18
CA ARG A 38 -8.88 12.45 -0.46
C ARG A 38 -9.69 11.16 -0.29
N HIS A 39 -9.05 10.00 -0.50
CA HIS A 39 -9.73 8.71 -0.56
C HIS A 39 -9.38 7.78 0.62
N ASN A 40 -8.51 8.20 1.53
CA ASN A 40 -8.02 7.42 2.68
C ASN A 40 -7.55 5.99 2.31
N SER A 41 -7.09 5.80 1.07
CA SER A 41 -6.63 4.51 0.54
C SER A 41 -5.12 4.38 0.65
N LYS A 42 -4.65 3.34 1.35
CA LYS A 42 -3.21 3.00 1.42
C LYS A 42 -2.67 2.51 0.08
N VAL A 43 -3.51 1.84 -0.73
CA VAL A 43 -3.14 1.35 -2.05
C VAL A 43 -2.85 2.52 -2.99
N LEU A 44 -3.73 3.53 -2.99
CA LEU A 44 -3.55 4.74 -3.76
C LEU A 44 -2.31 5.54 -3.33
N SER A 45 -2.08 5.66 -2.03
CA SER A 45 -0.88 6.34 -1.50
C SER A 45 0.41 5.65 -1.95
N ARG A 46 0.43 4.31 -1.99
CA ARG A 46 1.56 3.55 -2.56
C ARG A 46 1.73 3.78 -4.05
N PHE A 47 0.66 3.80 -4.80
CA PHE A 47 0.69 4.07 -6.23
C PHE A 47 1.27 5.46 -6.52
N ILE A 48 0.84 6.49 -5.79
CA ILE A 48 1.39 7.85 -5.87
C ILE A 48 2.88 7.87 -5.54
N ASN A 49 3.32 7.11 -4.52
CA ASN A 49 4.74 7.01 -4.19
C ASN A 49 5.55 6.31 -5.29
N CYS A 50 4.97 5.35 -6.01
CA CYS A 50 5.62 4.71 -7.16
C CYS A 50 5.71 5.64 -8.38
N LEU A 51 4.69 6.47 -8.59
CA LEU A 51 4.64 7.47 -9.67
C LEU A 51 5.57 8.65 -9.40
N MET A 52 5.82 8.96 -8.13
CA MET A 52 6.62 10.10 -7.72
C MET A 52 8.04 10.05 -8.28
N TYR A 53 8.49 11.16 -8.86
CA TYR A 53 9.85 11.36 -9.35
C TYR A 53 10.53 12.49 -8.56
N ASP A 54 11.80 12.34 -8.24
CA ASP A 54 12.62 13.32 -7.47
C ASP A 54 11.98 13.81 -6.15
N GLY A 55 11.19 12.97 -5.48
CA GLY A 55 10.52 13.36 -4.23
C GLY A 55 9.36 14.35 -4.39
N LYS A 56 8.94 14.67 -5.62
CA LYS A 56 7.88 15.65 -5.91
C LYS A 56 6.48 15.04 -5.73
N LYS A 57 6.12 14.73 -4.48
CA LYS A 57 4.86 14.05 -4.16
C LYS A 57 3.62 14.86 -4.54
N SER A 58 3.64 16.17 -4.35
CA SER A 58 2.51 17.05 -4.67
C SER A 58 2.16 17.04 -6.17
N VAL A 59 3.17 16.95 -7.02
CA VAL A 59 2.99 16.85 -8.48
C VAL A 59 2.37 15.50 -8.84
N ALA A 60 2.89 14.40 -8.28
CA ALA A 60 2.35 13.06 -8.50
C ALA A 60 0.89 12.94 -8.03
N GLN A 61 0.55 13.51 -6.87
CA GLN A 61 -0.83 13.56 -6.39
C GLN A 61 -1.75 14.32 -7.35
N ARG A 62 -1.30 15.48 -7.83
CA ARG A 62 -2.08 16.27 -8.80
C ARG A 62 -2.37 15.49 -10.08
N VAL A 63 -1.37 14.80 -10.62
CA VAL A 63 -1.54 13.98 -11.82
C VAL A 63 -2.58 12.89 -11.61
N VAL A 64 -2.51 12.18 -10.48
CA VAL A 64 -3.47 11.10 -10.16
C VAL A 64 -4.88 11.66 -9.95
N TYR A 65 -5.02 12.77 -9.25
CA TYR A 65 -6.33 13.39 -9.03
C TYR A 65 -6.96 13.90 -10.33
N ASN A 66 -6.17 14.50 -11.22
CA ASN A 66 -6.64 14.89 -12.55
C ASN A 66 -7.11 13.67 -13.37
N ALA A 67 -6.37 12.56 -13.28
CA ALA A 67 -6.79 11.31 -13.92
C ALA A 67 -8.11 10.79 -13.34
N PHE A 68 -8.33 10.88 -12.04
CA PHE A 68 -9.58 10.49 -11.40
C PHE A 68 -10.75 11.38 -11.83
N GLU A 69 -10.55 12.69 -11.92
CA GLU A 69 -11.56 13.62 -12.43
C GLU A 69 -11.93 13.31 -13.89
N GLU A 70 -10.97 12.94 -14.70
CA GLU A 70 -11.21 12.52 -16.08
C GLU A 70 -12.00 11.20 -16.15
N ILE A 71 -11.72 10.24 -15.27
CA ILE A 71 -12.47 9.00 -15.14
C ILE A 71 -13.92 9.30 -14.74
N GLU A 72 -14.13 10.15 -13.74
CA GLU A 72 -15.46 10.54 -13.26
C GLU A 72 -16.28 11.23 -14.34
N LYS A 73 -15.67 12.10 -15.16
CA LYS A 73 -16.32 12.71 -16.33
C LYS A 73 -16.77 11.66 -17.34
N ARG A 74 -15.94 10.67 -17.62
CA ARG A 74 -16.26 9.60 -18.59
C ARG A 74 -17.32 8.64 -18.09
N THR A 75 -17.30 8.32 -16.80
CA THR A 75 -18.25 7.38 -16.17
C THR A 75 -19.52 8.07 -15.66
N LYS A 76 -19.63 9.40 -15.78
CA LYS A 76 -20.74 10.19 -15.21
C LYS A 76 -20.88 10.04 -13.69
N GLY A 77 -19.75 9.73 -12.99
CA GLY A 77 -19.69 9.61 -11.55
C GLY A 77 -20.08 8.24 -10.96
N GLU A 78 -20.52 7.30 -11.76
CA GLU A 78 -20.87 5.94 -11.31
C GLU A 78 -20.18 4.88 -12.18
N PRO A 79 -19.37 3.98 -11.59
CA PRO A 79 -18.93 3.90 -10.19
C PRO A 79 -17.87 4.94 -9.81
N PRO A 80 -17.59 5.19 -8.49
CA PRO A 80 -16.59 6.17 -8.06
C PRO A 80 -15.19 5.80 -8.58
N ALA A 81 -14.37 6.79 -8.91
CA ALA A 81 -13.07 6.59 -9.55
C ALA A 81 -12.14 5.66 -8.74
N ILE A 82 -12.25 5.66 -7.42
CA ILE A 82 -11.45 4.79 -6.54
C ILE A 82 -11.79 3.29 -6.71
N GLU A 83 -13.05 2.96 -6.98
CA GLU A 83 -13.45 1.57 -7.24
C GLU A 83 -12.93 1.10 -8.60
N ILE A 84 -13.02 1.97 -9.61
CA ILE A 84 -12.46 1.68 -10.94
C ILE A 84 -10.96 1.45 -10.83
N PHE A 85 -10.26 2.29 -10.08
CA PHE A 85 -8.82 2.14 -9.81
C PHE A 85 -8.50 0.79 -9.14
N ASN A 86 -9.21 0.43 -8.07
CA ASN A 86 -8.99 -0.83 -7.38
C ASN A 86 -9.24 -2.03 -8.30
N LYS A 87 -10.32 -1.99 -9.08
CA LYS A 87 -10.66 -3.03 -10.06
C LYS A 87 -9.59 -3.13 -11.16
N ALA A 88 -9.09 -2.00 -11.65
CA ALA A 88 -8.00 -1.98 -12.63
C ALA A 88 -6.72 -2.63 -12.07
N ILE A 89 -6.33 -2.28 -10.83
CA ILE A 89 -5.19 -2.91 -10.16
C ILE A 89 -5.41 -4.42 -10.03
N ASP A 90 -6.59 -4.86 -9.60
CA ASP A 90 -6.88 -6.28 -9.41
C ASP A 90 -6.83 -7.06 -10.74
N ASN A 91 -7.28 -6.47 -11.84
CA ASN A 91 -7.20 -7.07 -13.17
C ASN A 91 -5.75 -7.24 -13.68
N VAL A 92 -4.84 -6.35 -13.28
CA VAL A 92 -3.43 -6.37 -13.71
C VAL A 92 -2.56 -7.27 -12.81
N LYS A 93 -3.00 -7.59 -11.59
CA LYS A 93 -2.22 -8.43 -10.66
C LYS A 93 -1.92 -9.81 -11.23
N PRO A 94 -0.62 -10.19 -11.41
CA PRO A 94 -0.27 -11.50 -11.92
C PRO A 94 -0.45 -12.60 -10.85
N ALA A 95 -0.87 -13.79 -11.26
CA ALA A 95 -0.93 -14.96 -10.39
C ALA A 95 0.45 -15.64 -10.27
N VAL A 96 1.23 -15.64 -11.35
CA VAL A 96 2.48 -16.38 -11.50
C VAL A 96 3.58 -15.47 -12.04
N GLU A 97 4.80 -15.65 -11.57
CA GLU A 97 6.01 -14.96 -12.03
C GLU A 97 7.06 -16.00 -12.41
N VAL A 98 7.78 -15.76 -13.49
CA VAL A 98 8.88 -16.63 -13.92
C VAL A 98 10.17 -16.19 -13.25
N ARG A 99 10.87 -17.12 -12.59
CA ARG A 99 12.18 -16.88 -11.98
C ARG A 99 13.24 -17.79 -12.56
N SER A 100 14.39 -17.23 -12.85
CA SER A 100 15.56 -18.02 -13.27
C SER A 100 16.10 -18.81 -12.08
N LYS A 101 16.24 -20.12 -12.26
CA LYS A 101 16.89 -21.01 -11.31
C LYS A 101 18.03 -21.73 -12.01
N ARG A 102 19.22 -21.68 -11.41
CA ARG A 102 20.39 -22.38 -11.91
C ARG A 102 20.36 -23.83 -11.43
N VAL A 103 20.33 -24.76 -12.37
CA VAL A 103 20.39 -26.20 -12.09
C VAL A 103 21.41 -26.83 -13.05
N GLY A 104 22.42 -27.53 -12.51
CA GLY A 104 23.42 -28.25 -13.33
C GLY A 104 24.21 -27.37 -14.30
N GLY A 105 24.42 -26.07 -13.98
CA GLY A 105 25.15 -25.11 -14.84
C GLY A 105 24.31 -24.41 -15.89
N ALA A 106 23.05 -24.80 -16.10
CA ALA A 106 22.10 -24.12 -16.97
C ALA A 106 21.09 -23.29 -16.19
N ASN A 107 20.64 -22.19 -16.79
CA ASN A 107 19.58 -21.35 -16.22
C ASN A 107 18.23 -21.76 -16.79
N TYR A 108 17.33 -22.22 -15.91
CA TYR A 108 15.96 -22.57 -16.25
C TYR A 108 15.01 -21.50 -15.71
N GLN A 109 14.00 -21.15 -16.49
CA GLN A 109 12.93 -20.27 -16.05
C GLN A 109 11.81 -21.10 -15.45
N VAL A 110 11.61 -20.97 -14.14
CA VAL A 110 10.61 -21.74 -13.39
C VAL A 110 9.45 -20.83 -13.00
N PRO A 111 8.19 -21.17 -13.33
CA PRO A 111 7.03 -20.43 -12.88
C PRO A 111 6.83 -20.62 -11.37
N MET A 112 6.65 -19.54 -10.64
CA MET A 112 6.40 -19.53 -9.19
C MET A 112 5.21 -18.66 -8.86
N SER A 113 4.45 -19.05 -7.84
CA SER A 113 3.35 -18.22 -7.31
C SER A 113 3.88 -16.94 -6.71
N VAL A 114 3.18 -15.85 -6.95
CA VAL A 114 3.60 -14.50 -6.49
C VAL A 114 2.96 -14.19 -5.14
N LYS A 115 3.76 -13.68 -4.19
CA LYS A 115 3.25 -13.20 -2.89
C LYS A 115 2.37 -11.95 -3.07
N PRO A 116 1.33 -11.71 -2.22
CA PRO A 116 0.39 -10.60 -2.37
C PRO A 116 1.06 -9.22 -2.50
N LYS A 117 2.06 -8.92 -1.69
CA LYS A 117 2.82 -7.65 -1.79
C LYS A 117 3.54 -7.50 -3.13
N ARG A 118 4.09 -8.59 -3.66
CA ARG A 118 4.78 -8.60 -4.95
C ARG A 118 3.82 -8.43 -6.11
N LYS A 119 2.63 -9.07 -6.05
CA LYS A 119 1.54 -8.88 -7.04
C LYS A 119 1.19 -7.41 -7.20
N GLN A 120 0.99 -6.72 -6.09
CA GLN A 120 0.67 -5.30 -6.10
C GLN A 120 1.80 -4.43 -6.69
N SER A 121 3.04 -4.71 -6.31
CA SER A 121 4.20 -3.97 -6.85
C SER A 121 4.38 -4.18 -8.35
N LEU A 122 4.13 -5.38 -8.85
CA LEU A 122 4.17 -5.68 -10.28
C LEU A 122 3.04 -4.98 -11.02
N ALA A 123 1.82 -5.01 -10.48
CA ALA A 123 0.68 -4.31 -11.06
C ALA A 123 0.95 -2.80 -11.22
N PHE A 124 1.50 -2.15 -10.18
CA PHE A 124 1.86 -0.74 -10.27
C PHE A 124 2.91 -0.47 -11.35
N ARG A 125 3.96 -1.28 -11.41
CA ARG A 125 5.03 -1.13 -12.42
C ARG A 125 4.56 -1.33 -13.85
N TRP A 126 3.54 -2.16 -14.06
CA TRP A 126 3.01 -2.43 -15.40
C TRP A 126 1.99 -1.39 -15.86
N ILE A 127 1.38 -0.67 -14.93
CA ILE A 127 0.47 0.43 -15.24
C ILE A 127 1.24 1.73 -15.50
N LEU A 128 2.33 1.96 -14.78
CA LEU A 128 3.23 3.12 -14.93
C LEU A 128 4.24 2.93 -16.08
#